data_160b524edfd8c269b7ca91f3e6942e6c
#
_entry.id   160b524edfd8c269b7ca91f3e6942e6c
#
_cell.length_a   1.000
_cell.length_b   1.000
_cell.length_c   1.000
_cell.angle_alpha   90.00
_cell.angle_beta   90.00
_cell.angle_gamma   90.00
#
_symmetry.space_group_name_H-M   'P 1'
#
loop_
_entity.id
_entity.type
_entity.pdbx_description
1 polymer ?
#
loop_
_entity_poly.entity_id
_entity_poly.type
_entity_poly.pdbx_seq_one_letter_code
_entity_poly.pdbx_strand_id
1 'polypeptide(L)'
;TICNTGYDGADYSDRAFTKRMFNVTAGDPDMIVIFGGTNDSWANAPVGELKFNGWTSSDMYSCLPSCCFMLEYFTAVAKDSQIVFLINSELKDEITEGITAACRHYGVQCLLLKDIDKIWGHPSIKGMAQISDQLTEFIK
;
A
#
# COMPACT_ATOMS: atom_id res chain seq x y z
N THR A 1 -4.46 -7.53 -0.61
CA THR A 1 -4.28 -6.86 0.70
C THR A 1 -2.82 -6.52 0.97
N ILE A 2 -2.57 -5.49 1.76
CA ILE A 2 -1.23 -5.21 2.32
C ILE A 2 -0.95 -6.25 3.40
N CYS A 3 -1.89 -6.42 4.32
CA CYS A 3 -1.80 -7.38 5.43
C CYS A 3 -2.30 -8.78 5.05
N ASN A 4 -2.11 -9.72 5.96
CA ASN A 4 -2.50 -11.12 5.79
C ASN A 4 -4.00 -11.37 5.90
N THR A 5 -4.79 -10.40 6.34
CA THR A 5 -6.24 -10.56 6.50
C THR A 5 -6.97 -10.23 5.21
N GLY A 6 -7.67 -11.18 4.67
CA GLY A 6 -8.52 -11.03 3.50
C GLY A 6 -10.00 -10.93 3.84
N TYR A 7 -10.84 -11.10 2.83
CA TYR A 7 -12.28 -10.99 2.93
C TYR A 7 -12.83 -12.00 3.96
N ASP A 8 -13.79 -11.55 4.77
CA ASP A 8 -14.40 -12.34 5.87
C ASP A 8 -13.37 -12.91 6.86
N GLY A 9 -12.23 -12.25 7.06
CA GLY A 9 -11.18 -12.71 7.95
C GLY A 9 -10.34 -13.88 7.39
N ALA A 10 -10.48 -14.21 6.11
CA ALA A 10 -9.69 -15.27 5.49
C ALA A 10 -8.19 -14.97 5.57
N ASP A 11 -7.39 -16.01 5.72
CA ASP A 11 -5.94 -15.90 5.71
C ASP A 11 -5.42 -15.71 4.27
N TYR A 12 -4.85 -14.54 4.00
CA TYR A 12 -4.21 -14.18 2.73
C TYR A 12 -2.68 -14.05 2.87
N SER A 13 -2.09 -14.67 3.88
CA SER A 13 -0.65 -14.60 4.15
C SER A 13 0.23 -15.04 2.98
N ASP A 14 -0.26 -15.94 2.12
CA ASP A 14 0.43 -16.41 0.92
C ASP A 14 0.48 -15.38 -0.23
N ARG A 15 -0.41 -14.38 -0.21
CA ARG A 15 -0.60 -13.39 -1.30
C ARG A 15 -0.55 -11.94 -0.84
N ALA A 16 -0.37 -11.68 0.44
CA ALA A 16 -0.22 -10.34 0.99
C ALA A 16 1.02 -9.62 0.45
N PHE A 17 1.00 -8.28 0.43
CA PHE A 17 2.16 -7.49 0.00
C PHE A 17 3.39 -7.77 0.87
N THR A 18 3.19 -7.91 2.18
CA THR A 18 4.25 -8.25 3.14
C THR A 18 4.94 -9.58 2.85
N LYS A 19 4.28 -10.49 2.14
CA LYS A 19 4.88 -11.76 1.67
C LYS A 19 5.60 -11.59 0.34
N ARG A 20 5.00 -10.86 -0.59
CA ARG A 20 5.49 -10.74 -1.98
C ARG A 20 6.58 -9.69 -2.16
N MET A 21 6.69 -8.73 -1.24
CA MET A 21 7.61 -7.59 -1.35
C MET A 21 9.07 -7.99 -1.52
N PHE A 22 9.49 -9.13 -0.99
CA PHE A 22 10.88 -9.63 -1.08
C PHE A 22 11.33 -9.96 -2.50
N ASN A 23 10.39 -10.13 -3.44
CA ASN A 23 10.69 -10.41 -4.84
C ASN A 23 10.79 -9.15 -5.71
N VAL A 24 10.35 -7.99 -5.20
CA VAL A 24 10.24 -6.76 -6.00
C VAL A 24 11.61 -6.12 -6.27
N THR A 25 12.52 -6.25 -5.34
CA THR A 25 13.84 -5.58 -5.40
C THR A 25 14.92 -6.38 -6.13
N ALA A 26 14.59 -7.57 -6.65
CA ALA A 26 15.54 -8.47 -7.32
C ALA A 26 16.15 -7.92 -8.62
N GLY A 27 15.60 -6.84 -9.17
CA GLY A 27 16.02 -6.26 -10.45
C GLY A 27 16.58 -4.83 -10.34
N ASP A 28 16.90 -4.36 -9.14
CA ASP A 28 17.39 -2.97 -8.92
C ASP A 28 16.52 -1.91 -9.64
N PRO A 29 15.22 -1.79 -9.30
CA PRO A 29 14.34 -0.89 -10.01
C PRO A 29 14.66 0.59 -9.72
N ASP A 30 14.59 1.45 -10.74
CA ASP A 30 14.69 2.89 -10.58
C ASP A 30 13.48 3.47 -9.80
N MET A 31 12.33 2.82 -9.93
CA MET A 31 11.09 3.24 -9.27
C MET A 31 10.28 2.05 -8.77
N ILE A 32 9.73 2.19 -7.56
CA ILE A 32 8.76 1.26 -6.98
C ILE A 32 7.43 2.00 -6.79
N VAL A 33 6.40 1.54 -7.48
CA VAL A 33 5.04 2.05 -7.31
C VAL A 33 4.23 1.05 -6.50
N ILE A 34 3.76 1.47 -5.33
CA ILE A 34 2.92 0.66 -4.43
C ILE A 34 1.47 1.12 -4.60
N PHE A 35 0.60 0.24 -5.02
CA PHE A 35 -0.83 0.49 -5.10
C PHE A 35 -1.58 -0.51 -4.22
N GLY A 36 -1.90 -0.10 -3.00
CA GLY A 36 -2.44 -0.97 -1.97
C GLY A 36 -3.45 -0.30 -1.05
N GLY A 37 -4.02 -1.09 -0.11
CA GLY A 37 -5.00 -0.61 0.87
C GLY A 37 -6.46 -0.77 0.43
N THR A 38 -6.76 -0.85 -0.86
CA THR A 38 -8.13 -1.01 -1.37
C THR A 38 -8.78 -2.26 -0.79
N ASN A 39 -8.13 -3.41 -0.94
CA ASN A 39 -8.67 -4.68 -0.44
C ASN A 39 -8.67 -4.75 1.08
N ASP A 40 -7.73 -4.10 1.77
CA ASP A 40 -7.73 -4.01 3.25
C ASP A 40 -8.96 -3.24 3.74
N SER A 41 -9.29 -2.13 3.07
CA SER A 41 -10.48 -1.34 3.36
C SER A 41 -11.78 -2.12 3.08
N TRP A 42 -11.87 -2.78 1.93
CA TRP A 42 -13.04 -3.51 1.47
C TRP A 42 -13.29 -4.83 2.23
N ALA A 43 -12.22 -5.56 2.50
CA ALA A 43 -12.28 -6.79 3.27
C ALA A 43 -12.54 -6.55 4.76
N ASN A 44 -12.62 -5.29 5.18
CA ASN A 44 -12.75 -4.91 6.57
C ASN A 44 -11.64 -5.52 7.45
N ALA A 45 -10.41 -5.57 6.90
CA ALA A 45 -9.25 -6.03 7.66
C ALA A 45 -9.04 -5.14 8.90
N PRO A 46 -8.50 -5.69 10.00
CA PRO A 46 -8.14 -4.87 11.15
C PRO A 46 -7.21 -3.74 10.72
N VAL A 47 -7.54 -2.50 11.09
CA VAL A 47 -6.72 -1.34 10.73
C VAL A 47 -5.39 -1.39 11.48
N GLY A 48 -5.43 -1.65 12.76
CA GLY A 48 -4.25 -1.63 13.64
C GLY A 48 -3.73 -0.21 13.88
N GLU A 49 -2.67 -0.11 14.66
CA GLU A 49 -1.98 1.17 14.93
C GLU A 49 -0.67 1.23 14.15
N LEU A 50 -0.19 2.44 13.87
CA LEU A 50 1.15 2.64 13.29
C LEU A 50 2.21 2.02 14.21
N LYS A 51 3.08 1.21 13.64
CA LYS A 51 4.14 0.51 14.36
C LYS A 51 5.43 0.55 13.56
N PHE A 52 6.45 1.20 14.10
CA PHE A 52 7.69 1.51 13.38
C PHE A 52 8.87 0.62 13.76
N ASN A 53 8.70 -0.31 14.69
CA ASN A 53 9.71 -1.30 15.09
C ASN A 53 9.08 -2.45 15.87
N GLY A 54 9.85 -3.52 16.11
CA GLY A 54 9.44 -4.62 16.98
C GLY A 54 8.21 -5.40 16.47
N TRP A 55 8.06 -5.53 15.16
CA TRP A 55 6.94 -6.29 14.58
C TRP A 55 6.99 -7.76 14.94
N THR A 56 5.81 -8.31 15.15
CA THR A 56 5.57 -9.74 15.36
C THR A 56 4.75 -10.31 14.20
N SER A 57 4.65 -11.63 14.11
CA SER A 57 3.83 -12.28 13.09
C SER A 57 2.36 -11.89 13.19
N SER A 58 1.84 -11.58 14.38
CA SER A 58 0.46 -11.13 14.57
C SER A 58 0.19 -9.74 14.01
N ASP A 59 1.20 -8.86 14.01
CA ASP A 59 1.07 -7.52 13.44
C ASP A 59 0.78 -7.56 11.93
N MET A 60 1.25 -8.61 11.26
CA MET A 60 1.02 -8.78 9.81
C MET A 60 -0.42 -9.08 9.43
N TYR A 61 -1.32 -9.25 10.38
CA TYR A 61 -2.76 -9.40 10.16
C TYR A 61 -3.55 -8.09 10.26
N SER A 62 -2.87 -6.96 10.49
CA SER A 62 -3.45 -5.62 10.53
C SER A 62 -2.82 -4.72 9.46
N CYS A 63 -3.62 -3.84 8.87
CA CYS A 63 -3.25 -3.03 7.70
C CYS A 63 -2.06 -2.09 7.98
N LEU A 64 -2.15 -1.25 9.03
CA LEU A 64 -1.14 -0.22 9.29
C LEU A 64 0.20 -0.77 9.77
N PRO A 65 0.27 -1.75 10.69
CA PRO A 65 1.55 -2.36 11.04
C PRO A 65 2.22 -3.04 9.83
N SER A 66 1.44 -3.72 8.98
CA SER A 66 1.93 -4.34 7.75
C SER A 66 2.45 -3.30 6.75
N CYS A 67 1.75 -2.17 6.62
CA CYS A 67 2.19 -1.06 5.79
C CYS A 67 3.54 -0.50 6.28
N CYS A 68 3.68 -0.24 7.58
CA CYS A 68 4.93 0.23 8.17
C CYS A 68 6.07 -0.77 7.94
N PHE A 69 5.85 -2.05 8.16
CA PHE A 69 6.83 -3.11 7.92
C PHE A 69 7.29 -3.15 6.46
N MET A 70 6.35 -3.04 5.52
CA MET A 70 6.65 -3.01 4.09
C MET A 70 7.47 -1.78 3.70
N LEU A 71 7.12 -0.59 4.19
CA LEU A 71 7.82 0.65 3.89
C LEU A 71 9.23 0.66 4.49
N GLU A 72 9.40 0.17 5.73
CA GLU A 72 10.70 -0.03 6.34
C GLU A 72 11.61 -0.90 5.45
N TYR A 73 11.07 -2.04 4.97
CA TYR A 73 11.82 -2.92 4.10
C TYR A 73 12.25 -2.22 2.80
N PHE A 74 11.32 -1.60 2.07
CA PHE A 74 11.65 -0.98 0.79
C PHE A 74 12.64 0.18 0.94
N THR A 75 12.49 1.03 1.94
CA THR A 75 13.42 2.14 2.18
C THR A 75 14.80 1.67 2.63
N ALA A 76 14.90 0.49 3.25
CA ALA A 76 16.17 -0.10 3.64
C ALA A 76 16.93 -0.76 2.47
N VAL A 77 16.21 -1.45 1.57
CA VAL A 77 16.83 -2.28 0.52
C VAL A 77 16.87 -1.61 -0.85
N ALA A 78 15.98 -0.67 -1.14
CA ALA A 78 15.87 0.03 -2.43
C ALA A 78 16.21 1.52 -2.26
N LYS A 79 17.39 1.80 -1.71
CA LYS A 79 17.81 3.16 -1.32
C LYS A 79 17.93 4.14 -2.49
N ASP A 80 18.23 3.63 -3.66
CA ASP A 80 18.40 4.42 -4.89
C ASP A 80 17.12 4.50 -5.73
N SER A 81 16.07 3.78 -5.32
CA SER A 81 14.78 3.79 -6.01
C SER A 81 13.89 4.94 -5.53
N GLN A 82 13.18 5.57 -6.47
CA GLN A 82 12.04 6.41 -6.13
C GLN A 82 10.88 5.52 -5.67
N ILE A 83 10.35 5.75 -4.47
CA ILE A 83 9.22 4.99 -3.94
C ILE A 83 7.98 5.88 -3.89
N VAL A 84 6.92 5.46 -4.55
CA VAL A 84 5.64 6.18 -4.60
C VAL A 84 4.51 5.26 -4.14
N PHE A 85 3.78 5.67 -3.11
CA PHE A 85 2.58 4.98 -2.67
C PHE A 85 1.33 5.64 -3.24
N LEU A 86 0.51 4.88 -3.97
CA LEU A 86 -0.78 5.32 -4.48
C LEU A 86 -1.89 4.87 -3.53
N ILE A 87 -2.65 5.81 -3.00
CA ILE A 87 -3.84 5.55 -2.19
C ILE A 87 -5.06 5.74 -3.07
N ASN A 88 -5.87 4.69 -3.22
CA ASN A 88 -7.10 4.77 -4.00
C ASN A 88 -8.10 5.75 -3.35
N SER A 89 -8.97 6.33 -4.16
CA SER A 89 -10.10 7.13 -3.65
C SER A 89 -11.12 6.25 -2.90
N GLU A 90 -11.86 6.84 -1.96
CA GLU A 90 -12.99 6.19 -1.26
C GLU A 90 -12.59 5.00 -0.36
N LEU A 91 -11.38 5.00 0.19
CA LEU A 91 -11.01 4.08 1.26
C LEU A 91 -11.52 4.62 2.60
N LYS A 92 -11.50 3.76 3.63
CA LYS A 92 -11.75 4.21 5.01
C LYS A 92 -10.75 5.30 5.38
N ASP A 93 -11.23 6.36 6.04
CA ASP A 93 -10.41 7.49 6.44
C ASP A 93 -9.20 7.06 7.28
N GLU A 94 -9.40 6.15 8.23
CA GLU A 94 -8.36 5.61 9.10
C GLU A 94 -7.21 4.95 8.30
N ILE A 95 -7.55 4.24 7.22
CA ILE A 95 -6.55 3.63 6.33
C ILE A 95 -5.83 4.69 5.52
N THR A 96 -6.55 5.64 4.94
CA THR A 96 -5.99 6.74 4.15
C THR A 96 -5.03 7.59 4.98
N GLU A 97 -5.48 8.03 6.16
CA GLU A 97 -4.69 8.84 7.09
C GLU A 97 -3.47 8.06 7.63
N GLY A 98 -3.68 6.80 8.00
CA GLY A 98 -2.62 5.94 8.52
C GLY A 98 -1.53 5.65 7.50
N ILE A 99 -1.88 5.29 6.25
CA ILE A 99 -0.90 5.09 5.17
C ILE A 99 -0.16 6.40 4.87
N THR A 100 -0.88 7.53 4.82
CA THR A 100 -0.25 8.84 4.61
C THR A 100 0.76 9.16 5.71
N ALA A 101 0.43 8.89 6.97
CA ALA A 101 1.33 9.09 8.10
C ALA A 101 2.54 8.14 8.05
N ALA A 102 2.35 6.88 7.67
CA ALA A 102 3.44 5.93 7.47
C ALA A 102 4.39 6.40 6.36
N CYS A 103 3.86 6.80 5.21
CA CYS A 103 4.65 7.35 4.10
C CYS A 103 5.48 8.56 4.55
N ARG A 104 4.88 9.48 5.30
CA ARG A 104 5.59 10.64 5.86
C ARG A 104 6.73 10.24 6.78
N HIS A 105 6.52 9.24 7.64
CA HIS A 105 7.55 8.74 8.57
C HIS A 105 8.77 8.19 7.83
N TYR A 106 8.54 7.45 6.75
CA TYR A 106 9.61 6.82 5.96
C TYR A 106 10.15 7.67 4.82
N GLY A 107 9.66 8.90 4.64
CA GLY A 107 10.06 9.76 3.52
C GLY A 107 9.60 9.25 2.14
N VAL A 108 8.57 8.42 2.11
CA VAL A 108 8.00 7.86 0.88
C VAL A 108 7.00 8.84 0.27
N GLN A 109 7.07 9.06 -1.04
CA GLN A 109 6.10 9.89 -1.75
C GLN A 109 4.71 9.23 -1.71
N CYS A 110 3.67 10.02 -1.47
CA CYS A 110 2.31 9.52 -1.32
C CYS A 110 1.35 10.33 -2.19
N LEU A 111 0.68 9.65 -3.12
CA LEU A 111 -0.33 10.24 -4.00
C LEU A 111 -1.73 9.74 -3.62
N LEU A 112 -2.57 10.67 -3.15
CA LEU A 112 -3.99 10.41 -2.97
C LEU A 112 -4.71 10.56 -4.32
N LEU A 113 -5.17 9.45 -4.86
CA LEU A 113 -5.89 9.41 -6.13
C LEU A 113 -7.29 10.03 -5.97
N LYS A 114 -7.75 10.74 -6.98
CA LYS A 114 -9.05 11.44 -6.99
C LYS A 114 -9.90 11.00 -8.18
N ASP A 115 -11.19 10.88 -7.94
CA ASP A 115 -12.20 10.68 -8.99
C ASP A 115 -11.90 9.50 -9.93
N ILE A 116 -11.42 8.38 -9.36
CA ILE A 116 -11.09 7.18 -10.13
C ILE A 116 -12.37 6.44 -10.49
N ASP A 117 -12.60 6.23 -11.78
CA ASP A 117 -13.69 5.41 -12.29
C ASP A 117 -13.50 3.95 -11.89
N LYS A 118 -14.53 3.33 -11.31
CA LYS A 118 -14.45 2.00 -10.71
C LYS A 118 -15.60 1.10 -11.15
N ILE A 119 -15.29 -0.19 -11.21
CA ILE A 119 -16.26 -1.28 -11.33
C ILE A 119 -16.05 -2.20 -10.13
N TRP A 120 -17.06 -2.40 -9.30
CA TRP A 120 -16.99 -3.22 -8.09
C TRP A 120 -15.82 -2.82 -7.16
N GLY A 121 -15.58 -1.48 -7.03
CA GLY A 121 -14.52 -0.92 -6.17
C GLY A 121 -13.10 -1.00 -6.74
N HIS A 122 -12.91 -1.66 -7.86
CA HIS A 122 -11.63 -1.71 -8.55
C HIS A 122 -11.61 -0.71 -9.72
N PRO A 123 -10.46 -0.11 -10.04
CA PRO A 123 -10.35 0.78 -11.20
C PRO A 123 -10.80 0.08 -12.48
N SER A 124 -11.69 0.72 -13.24
CA SER A 124 -12.02 0.31 -14.60
C SER A 124 -10.85 0.58 -15.56
N ILE A 125 -10.99 0.24 -16.83
CA ILE A 125 -10.01 0.62 -17.87
C ILE A 125 -9.82 2.15 -17.88
N LYS A 126 -10.93 2.91 -17.80
CA LYS A 126 -10.87 4.37 -17.67
C LYS A 126 -10.19 4.79 -16.38
N GLY A 127 -10.50 4.12 -15.27
CA GLY A 127 -9.87 4.38 -13.97
C GLY A 127 -8.37 4.14 -14.00
N MET A 128 -7.90 3.11 -14.68
CA MET A 128 -6.46 2.86 -14.85
C MET A 128 -5.76 3.97 -15.65
N ALA A 129 -6.40 4.50 -16.68
CA ALA A 129 -5.88 5.67 -17.40
C ALA A 129 -5.81 6.90 -16.49
N GLN A 130 -6.85 7.18 -15.71
CA GLN A 130 -6.86 8.27 -14.74
C GLN A 130 -5.76 8.15 -13.68
N ILE A 131 -5.48 6.93 -13.21
CA ILE A 131 -4.37 6.67 -12.28
C ILE A 131 -3.03 6.98 -12.96
N SER A 132 -2.84 6.50 -14.19
CA SER A 132 -1.62 6.76 -14.98
C SER A 132 -1.38 8.27 -15.17
N ASP A 133 -2.43 9.02 -15.51
CA ASP A 133 -2.34 10.47 -15.71
C ASP A 133 -1.95 11.19 -14.41
N GLN A 134 -2.62 10.85 -13.30
CA GLN A 134 -2.33 11.44 -11.99
C GLN A 134 -0.92 11.10 -11.51
N LEU A 135 -0.48 9.85 -11.68
CA LEU A 135 0.88 9.45 -11.33
C LEU A 135 1.92 10.19 -12.20
N THR A 136 1.70 10.24 -13.51
CA THR A 136 2.60 10.92 -14.44
C THR A 136 2.76 12.40 -14.09
N GLU A 137 1.68 13.09 -13.73
CA GLU A 137 1.73 14.48 -13.29
C GLU A 137 2.46 14.64 -11.94
N PHE A 138 2.28 13.69 -11.03
CA PHE A 138 2.87 13.73 -9.70
C PHE A 138 4.39 13.53 -9.69
N ILE A 139 4.92 12.71 -10.58
CA ILE A 139 6.35 12.37 -10.64
C ILE A 139 7.20 13.29 -11.55
N LYS A 140 6.56 14.26 -12.25
CA LYS A 140 7.27 15.30 -13.02
C LYS A 140 8.00 16.29 -12.13
#